data_62752f9da4099854b964660bf13aaee3
#
_entry.id   62752f9da4099854b964660bf13aaee3
#
_cell.length_a   1.000
_cell.length_b   1.000
_cell.length_c   1.000
_cell.angle_alpha   90.00
_cell.angle_beta   90.00
_cell.angle_gamma   90.00
#
_symmetry.space_group_name_H-M   'P 1'
#
loop_
_entity.id
_entity.type
_entity.pdbx_description
1 polymer ?
#
loop_
_entity_poly.entity_id
_entity_poly.type
_entity_poly.pdbx_seq_one_letter_code
_entity_poly.pdbx_strand_id
1 'polypeptide(L)'
;SVGYSEVKKSVVVDDKKMDLGTVGMLPEYINLADVVVKGSLAVDRKTPVALSVVTAKEIEEKLSTQEFPEILKSLPSVYATKEGGAFGDGRINLRGFETENIAVMVNGVPVNEMEWGGIYWSNWAGLSDVTRFIQVQRGLGASKIAVPSVGGSINIVTNTTNAEVGGSVSYGVGNDGYN
;
A
#
# COMPACT_ATOMS: atom_id res chain seq x y z
N SER A 1 8.57 -26.17 -19.93
CA SER A 1 9.13 -25.01 -20.64
C SER A 1 8.64 -23.73 -19.95
N VAL A 2 9.47 -22.72 -19.93
CA VAL A 2 9.11 -21.44 -19.29
C VAL A 2 7.95 -20.79 -20.05
N GLY A 3 6.88 -20.44 -19.35
CA GLY A 3 5.72 -19.74 -19.94
C GLY A 3 4.58 -20.63 -20.44
N TYR A 4 4.60 -21.92 -20.15
CA TYR A 4 3.51 -22.84 -20.51
C TYR A 4 3.17 -23.75 -19.33
N SER A 5 1.88 -24.05 -19.16
CA SER A 5 1.42 -25.00 -18.15
C SER A 5 1.89 -26.41 -18.43
N GLU A 6 2.13 -27.15 -17.35
CA GLU A 6 2.56 -28.56 -17.44
C GLU A 6 1.39 -29.42 -17.94
N VAL A 7 1.64 -30.14 -19.05
CA VAL A 7 0.69 -31.12 -19.57
C VAL A 7 1.22 -32.52 -19.25
N LYS A 8 0.49 -33.29 -18.44
CA LYS A 8 0.76 -34.68 -18.11
C LYS A 8 -0.15 -35.59 -18.90
N LYS A 9 0.42 -36.51 -19.66
CA LYS A 9 -0.32 -37.52 -20.42
C LYS A 9 0.18 -38.91 -20.01
N SER A 10 -0.68 -39.70 -19.44
CA SER A 10 -0.34 -41.09 -19.11
C SER A 10 -0.39 -41.93 -20.38
N VAL A 11 0.69 -42.64 -20.66
CA VAL A 11 0.81 -43.50 -21.85
C VAL A 11 1.18 -44.89 -21.38
N VAL A 12 0.44 -45.88 -21.80
CA VAL A 12 0.83 -47.30 -21.63
C VAL A 12 1.71 -47.69 -22.80
N VAL A 13 2.94 -48.06 -22.51
CA VAL A 13 3.90 -48.46 -23.54
C VAL A 13 3.64 -49.92 -23.87
N ASP A 14 3.16 -50.17 -25.10
CA ASP A 14 3.07 -51.48 -25.70
C ASP A 14 4.17 -51.55 -26.78
N ASP A 15 4.66 -52.72 -27.15
CA ASP A 15 5.81 -52.90 -28.05
C ASP A 15 5.66 -52.36 -29.47
N LYS A 16 4.70 -51.47 -29.70
CA LYS A 16 4.43 -50.79 -30.97
C LYS A 16 4.71 -49.30 -30.91
N LYS A 17 5.16 -48.75 -32.03
CA LYS A 17 5.25 -47.29 -32.16
C LYS A 17 3.90 -46.63 -31.88
N MET A 18 3.84 -45.78 -30.91
CA MET A 18 2.67 -45.00 -30.54
C MET A 18 2.88 -43.53 -30.94
N ASP A 19 1.99 -43.04 -31.76
CA ASP A 19 1.92 -41.62 -32.07
C ASP A 19 1.09 -40.90 -31.01
N LEU A 20 1.70 -39.97 -30.30
CA LEU A 20 1.05 -39.19 -29.23
C LEU A 20 0.23 -38.03 -29.81
N GLY A 21 0.26 -37.82 -31.13
CA GLY A 21 -0.38 -36.69 -31.77
C GLY A 21 0.17 -35.34 -31.34
N THR A 22 -0.53 -34.29 -31.69
CA THR A 22 -0.18 -32.93 -31.29
C THR A 22 -0.60 -32.66 -29.84
N VAL A 23 0.37 -32.33 -28.99
CA VAL A 23 0.10 -31.91 -27.62
C VAL A 23 0.13 -30.38 -27.57
N GLY A 24 -1.06 -29.77 -27.51
CA GLY A 24 -1.17 -28.33 -27.30
C GLY A 24 -0.81 -27.96 -25.88
N MET A 25 0.09 -26.98 -25.71
CA MET A 25 0.41 -26.40 -24.41
C MET A 25 -0.29 -25.04 -24.30
N LEU A 26 -0.95 -24.79 -23.17
CA LEU A 26 -1.55 -23.50 -22.89
C LEU A 26 -0.49 -22.54 -22.35
N PRO A 27 -0.41 -21.30 -22.88
CA PRO A 27 0.48 -20.32 -22.30
C PRO A 27 0.04 -20.03 -20.87
N GLU A 28 0.96 -20.16 -19.95
CA GLU A 28 0.78 -19.81 -18.54
C GLU A 28 1.54 -18.53 -18.28
N TYR A 29 0.80 -17.48 -17.96
CA TYR A 29 1.40 -16.24 -17.48
C TYR A 29 1.91 -16.50 -16.07
N ILE A 30 3.21 -16.60 -15.90
CA ILE A 30 3.83 -16.51 -14.60
C ILE A 30 3.60 -15.08 -14.15
N ASN A 31 2.58 -14.85 -13.32
CA ASN A 31 2.49 -13.64 -12.54
C ASN A 31 3.73 -13.61 -11.65
N LEU A 32 4.77 -12.96 -12.14
CA LEU A 32 5.86 -12.54 -11.27
C LEU A 32 5.19 -11.70 -10.20
N ALA A 33 5.16 -12.20 -8.97
CA ALA A 33 4.73 -11.41 -7.83
C ALA A 33 5.45 -10.08 -7.96
N ASP A 34 4.67 -8.99 -7.93
CA ASP A 34 5.17 -7.64 -8.11
C ASP A 34 6.54 -7.48 -7.48
N VAL A 35 7.50 -7.07 -8.27
CA VAL A 35 8.78 -6.59 -7.76
C VAL A 35 8.48 -5.27 -7.07
N VAL A 36 7.92 -5.36 -5.87
CA VAL A 36 7.86 -4.21 -4.97
C VAL A 36 9.31 -3.87 -4.71
N VAL A 37 9.73 -2.69 -5.13
CA VAL A 37 11.06 -2.16 -4.78
C VAL A 37 11.09 -2.06 -3.26
N LYS A 38 11.62 -3.10 -2.62
CA LYS A 38 11.64 -3.28 -1.16
C LYS A 38 12.71 -2.42 -0.47
N GLY A 39 13.15 -1.34 -1.09
CA GLY A 39 14.25 -0.55 -0.58
C GLY A 39 14.06 0.00 0.84
N SER A 40 12.83 0.21 1.27
CA SER A 40 12.52 0.81 2.57
C SER A 40 11.38 0.10 3.34
N LEU A 41 10.87 -1.04 2.82
CA LEU A 41 9.77 -1.73 3.46
C LEU A 41 10.26 -2.64 4.59
N ALA A 42 9.73 -2.46 5.79
CA ALA A 42 9.87 -3.42 6.86
C ALA A 42 9.05 -4.68 6.51
N VAL A 43 9.63 -5.85 6.76
CA VAL A 43 8.95 -7.12 6.54
C VAL A 43 8.37 -7.58 7.86
N ASP A 44 7.05 -7.78 7.92
CA ASP A 44 6.37 -8.27 9.10
C ASP A 44 7.03 -9.54 9.64
N ARG A 45 7.19 -9.61 10.96
CA ARG A 45 7.84 -10.70 11.70
C ARG A 45 9.32 -10.97 11.38
N LYS A 46 9.90 -10.32 10.37
CA LYS A 46 11.34 -10.44 10.07
C LYS A 46 12.13 -9.23 10.52
N THR A 47 11.53 -8.06 10.46
CA THR A 47 12.14 -6.82 10.96
C THR A 47 11.67 -6.59 12.40
N PRO A 48 12.58 -6.44 13.38
CA PRO A 48 12.22 -6.30 14.80
C PRO A 48 11.70 -4.89 15.12
N VAL A 49 10.62 -4.50 14.46
CA VAL A 49 9.97 -3.19 14.61
C VAL A 49 8.47 -3.36 14.78
N ALA A 50 7.84 -2.43 15.49
CA ALA A 50 6.40 -2.39 15.63
C ALA A 50 5.78 -1.85 14.34
N LEU A 51 5.34 -2.75 13.47
CA LEU A 51 4.77 -2.47 12.16
C LEU A 51 3.26 -2.66 12.17
N SER A 52 2.56 -1.78 11.46
CA SER A 52 1.15 -1.98 11.08
C SER A 52 1.01 -1.74 9.58
N VAL A 53 0.15 -2.51 8.94
CA VAL A 53 -0.12 -2.37 7.50
C VAL A 53 -1.62 -2.17 7.34
N VAL A 54 -2.01 -1.17 6.55
CA VAL A 54 -3.38 -0.94 6.11
C VAL A 54 -3.45 -1.29 4.64
N THR A 55 -4.32 -2.21 4.29
CA THR A 55 -4.48 -2.69 2.90
C THR A 55 -5.42 -1.79 2.10
N ALA A 56 -5.38 -1.87 0.76
CA ALA A 56 -6.30 -1.13 -0.11
C ALA A 56 -7.78 -1.39 0.25
N LYS A 57 -8.12 -2.63 0.55
CA LYS A 57 -9.48 -2.99 0.97
C LYS A 57 -9.90 -2.30 2.26
N GLU A 58 -9.01 -2.23 3.25
CA GLU A 58 -9.29 -1.51 4.50
C GLU A 58 -9.39 0.01 4.29
N ILE A 59 -8.62 0.54 3.32
CA ILE A 59 -8.72 1.95 2.93
C ILE A 59 -10.10 2.22 2.35
N GLU A 60 -10.53 1.43 1.38
CA GLU A 60 -11.84 1.56 0.74
C GLU A 60 -13.01 1.44 1.74
N GLU A 61 -12.96 0.45 2.64
CA GLU A 61 -14.00 0.21 3.63
C GLU A 61 -14.07 1.28 4.73
N LYS A 62 -12.93 1.85 5.14
CA LYS A 62 -12.86 2.76 6.29
C LYS A 62 -12.84 4.22 5.91
N LEU A 63 -12.25 4.56 4.76
CA LEU A 63 -12.08 5.95 4.38
C LEU A 63 -13.41 6.60 4.04
N SER A 64 -14.23 5.92 3.22
CA SER A 64 -15.48 6.49 2.70
C SER A 64 -15.22 7.91 2.16
N THR A 65 -15.88 8.91 2.72
CA THR A 65 -15.72 10.34 2.40
C THR A 65 -14.77 11.08 3.35
N GLN A 66 -14.00 10.35 4.17
CA GLN A 66 -13.07 10.93 5.12
C GLN A 66 -11.73 11.29 4.46
N GLU A 67 -10.96 12.13 5.14
CA GLU A 67 -9.63 12.51 4.66
C GLU A 67 -8.60 11.41 4.89
N PHE A 68 -7.57 11.40 4.06
CA PHE A 68 -6.52 10.37 4.10
C PHE A 68 -5.92 10.11 5.49
N PRO A 69 -5.61 11.11 6.33
CA PRO A 69 -5.10 10.86 7.69
C PRO A 69 -6.03 10.06 8.57
N GLU A 70 -7.32 10.15 8.35
CA GLU A 70 -8.32 9.49 9.19
C GLU A 70 -8.33 7.97 9.07
N ILE A 71 -7.85 7.43 7.96
CA ILE A 71 -7.63 5.98 7.77
C ILE A 71 -6.78 5.41 8.90
N LEU A 72 -5.79 6.20 9.33
CA LEU A 72 -4.79 5.76 10.29
C LEU A 72 -5.30 5.78 11.74
N LYS A 73 -6.46 6.38 12.03
CA LYS A 73 -7.06 6.42 13.38
C LYS A 73 -7.29 5.03 13.98
N SER A 74 -7.53 4.04 13.14
CA SER A 74 -7.75 2.66 13.58
C SER A 74 -6.47 1.94 14.03
N LEU A 75 -5.31 2.52 13.79
CA LEU A 75 -4.03 1.91 14.13
C LEU A 75 -3.63 2.23 15.57
N PRO A 76 -3.03 1.27 16.28
CA PRO A 76 -2.55 1.51 17.63
C PRO A 76 -1.47 2.60 17.64
N SER A 77 -1.53 3.47 18.64
CA SER A 77 -0.60 4.59 18.84
C SER A 77 -0.60 5.67 17.77
N VAL A 78 -1.61 5.70 16.92
CA VAL A 78 -1.85 6.78 15.97
C VAL A 78 -3.02 7.63 16.44
N TYR A 79 -2.82 8.93 16.45
CA TYR A 79 -3.87 9.91 16.69
C TYR A 79 -3.93 10.83 15.48
N ALA A 80 -5.04 10.85 14.79
CA ALA A 80 -5.25 11.73 13.65
C ALA A 80 -6.47 12.62 13.90
N THR A 81 -6.32 13.90 13.63
CA THR A 81 -7.37 14.91 13.82
C THR A 81 -7.49 15.79 12.58
N LYS A 82 -8.68 16.35 12.39
CA LYS A 82 -8.88 17.43 11.43
C LYS A 82 -8.50 18.76 12.07
N GLU A 83 -7.79 19.59 11.34
CA GLU A 83 -7.54 20.97 11.74
C GLU A 83 -8.66 21.87 11.22
N GLY A 84 -9.19 22.71 12.10
CA GLY A 84 -10.19 23.72 11.73
C GLY A 84 -11.51 23.17 11.16
N GLY A 85 -11.71 21.85 11.16
CA GLY A 85 -12.93 21.23 10.60
C GLY A 85 -13.04 21.30 9.06
N ALA A 86 -11.99 21.78 8.39
CA ALA A 86 -11.96 21.87 6.94
C ALA A 86 -11.43 20.58 6.29
N PHE A 87 -11.68 20.40 5.00
CA PHE A 87 -11.14 19.31 4.21
C PHE A 87 -9.65 19.55 3.90
N GLY A 88 -8.84 18.51 4.01
CA GLY A 88 -7.45 18.53 3.58
C GLY A 88 -6.42 18.90 4.66
N ASP A 89 -6.86 19.38 5.80
CA ASP A 89 -5.97 19.77 6.90
C ASP A 89 -6.07 18.78 8.06
N GLY A 90 -5.34 17.69 7.96
CA GLY A 90 -5.26 16.70 9.02
C GLY A 90 -3.90 16.69 9.70
N ARG A 91 -3.87 16.46 11.00
CA ARG A 91 -2.65 16.17 11.77
C ARG A 91 -2.58 14.72 12.16
N ILE A 92 -1.37 14.19 12.13
CA ILE A 92 -1.07 12.84 12.59
C ILE A 92 -0.05 12.92 13.71
N ASN A 93 -0.38 12.32 14.84
CA ASN A 93 0.57 12.08 15.91
C ASN A 93 0.81 10.58 16.00
N LEU A 94 2.07 10.18 16.09
CA LEU A 94 2.48 8.80 16.23
C LEU A 94 3.25 8.63 17.54
N ARG A 95 2.70 7.85 18.48
CA ARG A 95 3.27 7.67 19.81
C ARG A 95 3.45 9.00 20.59
N GLY A 96 2.60 9.99 20.34
CA GLY A 96 2.71 11.32 20.93
C GLY A 96 3.67 12.28 20.23
N PHE A 97 4.41 11.81 19.22
CA PHE A 97 5.24 12.67 18.39
C PHE A 97 4.40 13.35 17.32
N GLU A 98 4.65 14.61 17.08
CA GLU A 98 4.00 15.42 16.06
C GLU A 98 4.54 15.11 14.67
N THR A 99 3.82 15.53 13.63
CA THR A 99 4.09 15.21 12.22
C THR A 99 5.52 15.55 11.79
N GLU A 100 6.11 16.60 12.33
CA GLU A 100 7.48 17.02 12.03
C GLU A 100 8.54 15.97 12.45
N ASN A 101 8.18 15.12 13.41
CA ASN A 101 9.05 14.05 13.93
C ASN A 101 8.71 12.67 13.31
N ILE A 102 7.87 12.64 12.30
CA ILE A 102 7.41 11.44 11.60
C ILE A 102 7.81 11.53 10.14
N ALA A 103 8.57 10.56 9.65
CA ALA A 103 8.87 10.49 8.21
C ALA A 103 7.64 10.01 7.45
N VAL A 104 7.09 10.84 6.58
CA VAL A 104 6.04 10.45 5.65
C VAL A 104 6.64 10.27 4.27
N MET A 105 6.33 9.15 3.63
CA MET A 105 6.90 8.77 2.34
C MET A 105 5.82 8.28 1.38
N VAL A 106 6.02 8.58 0.12
CA VAL A 106 5.26 7.97 -0.98
C VAL A 106 6.24 7.14 -1.81
N ASN A 107 5.99 5.84 -1.91
CA ASN A 107 6.89 4.88 -2.57
C ASN A 107 8.35 4.94 -2.08
N GLY A 108 8.55 5.24 -0.79
CA GLY A 108 9.87 5.36 -0.19
C GLY A 108 10.55 6.71 -0.39
N VAL A 109 9.91 7.66 -1.09
CA VAL A 109 10.41 9.03 -1.25
C VAL A 109 9.79 9.90 -0.16
N PRO A 110 10.60 10.59 0.66
CA PRO A 110 10.10 11.51 1.67
C PRO A 110 9.30 12.66 1.04
N VAL A 111 8.17 12.98 1.64
CA VAL A 111 7.26 14.05 1.19
C VAL A 111 7.00 15.09 2.27
N ASN A 112 7.73 15.00 3.38
CA ASN A 112 7.69 16.02 4.41
C ASN A 112 8.15 17.36 3.83
N GLU A 113 7.46 18.40 4.20
CA GLU A 113 7.76 19.77 3.83
C GLU A 113 9.11 20.19 4.41
N MET A 114 9.93 20.85 3.59
CA MET A 114 11.31 21.17 3.98
C MET A 114 11.41 22.34 4.96
N GLU A 115 10.41 23.19 5.00
CA GLU A 115 10.42 24.39 5.83
C GLU A 115 10.10 24.07 7.29
N TRP A 116 9.04 23.27 7.56
CA TRP A 116 8.59 22.96 8.91
C TRP A 116 8.55 21.45 9.25
N GLY A 117 8.86 20.60 8.27
CA GLY A 117 9.00 19.16 8.49
C GLY A 117 7.70 18.33 8.48
N GLY A 118 6.54 18.97 8.41
CA GLY A 118 5.26 18.28 8.37
C GLY A 118 4.77 17.95 6.96
N ILE A 119 3.47 17.78 6.82
CA ILE A 119 2.84 17.48 5.53
C ILE A 119 1.49 18.20 5.44
N TYR A 120 1.21 18.83 4.30
CA TYR A 120 -0.10 19.34 3.94
C TYR A 120 -0.86 18.29 3.15
N TRP A 121 -1.82 17.63 3.80
CA TRP A 121 -2.58 16.55 3.17
C TRP A 121 -3.46 17.03 2.02
N SER A 122 -3.86 18.29 2.02
CA SER A 122 -4.57 18.92 0.92
C SER A 122 -3.83 18.86 -0.43
N ASN A 123 -2.49 18.81 -0.40
CA ASN A 123 -1.68 18.67 -1.61
C ASN A 123 -1.74 17.25 -2.20
N TRP A 124 -2.31 16.29 -1.47
CA TRP A 124 -2.33 14.87 -1.82
C TRP A 124 -3.75 14.37 -2.05
N ALA A 125 -4.64 15.22 -2.57
CA ALA A 125 -6.00 14.82 -2.93
C ALA A 125 -5.98 13.63 -3.91
N GLY A 126 -6.81 12.61 -3.67
CA GLY A 126 -6.88 11.39 -4.49
C GLY A 126 -5.76 10.37 -4.23
N LEU A 127 -4.86 10.62 -3.26
CA LEU A 127 -3.81 9.66 -2.91
C LEU A 127 -4.42 8.32 -2.44
N SER A 128 -5.57 8.36 -1.76
CA SER A 128 -6.31 7.17 -1.34
C SER A 128 -6.64 6.22 -2.50
N ASP A 129 -7.06 6.79 -3.64
CA ASP A 129 -7.56 6.02 -4.78
C ASP A 129 -6.47 5.22 -5.48
N VAL A 130 -5.25 5.70 -5.38
CA VAL A 130 -4.06 5.04 -5.96
C VAL A 130 -3.23 4.27 -4.94
N THR A 131 -3.61 4.30 -3.66
CA THR A 131 -2.87 3.63 -2.60
C THR A 131 -3.15 2.13 -2.58
N ARG A 132 -2.09 1.34 -2.69
CA ARG A 132 -2.15 -0.12 -2.56
C ARG A 132 -2.14 -0.59 -1.11
N PHE A 133 -1.27 -0.01 -0.31
CA PHE A 133 -1.21 -0.21 1.14
C PHE A 133 -0.39 0.88 1.82
N ILE A 134 -0.61 1.04 3.12
CA ILE A 134 0.14 1.97 3.96
C ILE A 134 0.87 1.15 5.01
N GLN A 135 2.16 1.39 5.17
CA GLN A 135 2.96 0.86 6.27
C GLN A 135 3.21 1.93 7.30
N VAL A 136 2.87 1.65 8.55
CA VAL A 136 3.17 2.51 9.70
C VAL A 136 4.14 1.78 10.61
N GLN A 137 5.36 2.28 10.68
CA GLN A 137 6.39 1.81 11.58
C GLN A 137 6.45 2.74 12.78
N ARG A 138 6.33 2.18 13.97
CA ARG A 138 6.32 2.92 15.22
C ARG A 138 7.71 2.94 15.86
N GLY A 139 8.21 4.15 16.12
CA GLY A 139 9.50 4.37 16.74
C GLY A 139 10.69 4.21 15.81
N LEU A 140 11.87 4.34 16.39
CA LEU A 140 13.14 4.18 15.68
C LEU A 140 13.28 2.74 15.23
N GLY A 141 13.12 2.53 13.95
CA GLY A 141 13.41 1.27 13.29
C GLY A 141 14.66 1.38 12.44
N ALA A 142 14.99 0.32 11.71
CA ALA A 142 16.06 0.34 10.71
C ALA A 142 15.65 1.22 9.52
N SER A 143 15.46 2.52 9.78
CA SER A 143 15.19 3.50 8.73
C SER A 143 16.48 3.77 7.98
N LYS A 144 16.47 3.50 6.69
CA LYS A 144 17.55 3.90 5.77
C LYS A 144 17.42 5.36 5.30
N ILE A 145 16.50 6.11 5.91
CA ILE A 145 16.06 7.39 5.41
C ILE A 145 16.64 8.49 6.30
N ALA A 146 17.26 9.47 5.67
CA ALA A 146 17.86 10.63 6.32
C ALA A 146 16.83 11.73 6.66
N VAL A 147 15.63 11.36 7.10
CA VAL A 147 14.58 12.30 7.52
C VAL A 147 14.33 12.13 9.01
N PRO A 148 14.06 13.20 9.77
CA PRO A 148 13.66 13.08 11.16
C PRO A 148 12.48 12.12 11.32
N SER A 149 12.67 11.05 12.09
CA SER A 149 11.67 9.97 12.22
C SER A 149 11.67 9.36 13.62
N VAL A 150 11.90 10.17 14.63
CA VAL A 150 11.94 9.72 16.04
C VAL A 150 10.62 9.08 16.46
N GLY A 151 9.49 9.63 16.01
CA GLY A 151 8.15 9.09 16.23
C GLY A 151 7.90 7.79 15.48
N GLY A 152 8.48 7.67 14.29
CA GLY A 152 8.30 6.55 13.38
C GLY A 152 8.20 6.99 11.92
N SER A 153 7.74 6.10 11.07
CA SER A 153 7.56 6.40 9.65
C SER A 153 6.24 5.86 9.10
N ILE A 154 5.68 6.59 8.15
CA ILE A 154 4.49 6.24 7.38
C ILE A 154 4.93 6.14 5.93
N ASN A 155 4.82 4.96 5.34
CA ASN A 155 5.13 4.76 3.93
C ASN A 155 3.87 4.36 3.16
N ILE A 156 3.50 5.18 2.21
CA ILE A 156 2.34 5.01 1.35
C ILE A 156 2.83 4.40 0.05
N VAL A 157 2.37 3.20 -0.26
CA VAL A 157 2.76 2.51 -1.50
C VAL A 157 1.61 2.58 -2.48
N THR A 158 1.86 3.16 -3.63
CA THR A 158 0.86 3.34 -4.67
C THR A 158 0.86 2.17 -5.67
N ASN A 159 -0.26 1.98 -6.34
CA ASN A 159 -0.45 0.97 -7.38
C ASN A 159 -0.10 1.59 -8.74
N THR A 160 1.13 1.43 -9.19
CA THR A 160 1.63 2.14 -10.37
C THR A 160 1.55 1.33 -11.67
N THR A 161 1.71 0.00 -11.61
CA THR A 161 1.88 -0.83 -12.82
C THR A 161 0.84 -1.92 -12.98
N ASN A 162 0.11 -2.27 -11.92
CA ASN A 162 -0.85 -3.39 -11.91
C ASN A 162 -2.29 -2.93 -11.71
N ALA A 163 -2.59 -1.68 -12.02
CA ALA A 163 -3.97 -1.23 -12.02
C ALA A 163 -4.73 -1.96 -13.15
N GLU A 164 -5.84 -2.59 -12.81
CA GLU A 164 -6.74 -3.14 -13.81
C GLU A 164 -7.32 -2.00 -14.66
N VAL A 165 -7.45 -2.26 -15.96
CA VAL A 165 -8.06 -1.28 -16.86
C VAL A 165 -9.54 -1.17 -16.52
N GLY A 166 -9.95 -0.01 -16.01
CA GLY A 166 -11.33 0.22 -15.59
C GLY A 166 -11.52 1.64 -15.08
N GLY A 167 -12.72 1.92 -14.60
CA GLY A 167 -13.08 3.16 -13.93
C GLY A 167 -14.08 2.88 -12.82
N SER A 168 -14.05 3.69 -11.78
CA SER A 168 -15.02 3.64 -10.70
C SER A 168 -15.71 4.99 -10.54
N VAL A 169 -17.00 4.96 -10.22
CA VAL A 169 -17.76 6.14 -9.82
C VAL A 169 -18.36 5.86 -8.46
N SER A 170 -18.08 6.71 -7.50
CA SER A 170 -18.62 6.59 -6.15
C SER A 170 -19.43 7.84 -5.82
N TYR A 171 -20.57 7.65 -5.15
CA TYR A 171 -21.38 8.72 -4.59
C TYR A 171 -21.64 8.41 -3.13
N GLY A 172 -21.34 9.37 -2.25
CA GLY A 172 -21.51 9.21 -0.82
C GLY A 172 -22.46 10.28 -0.27
N VAL A 173 -23.30 9.89 0.68
CA VAL A 173 -24.18 10.80 1.43
C VAL A 173 -23.88 10.63 2.90
N GLY A 174 -23.69 11.71 3.60
CA GLY A 174 -23.40 11.74 5.03
C GLY A 174 -24.45 12.47 5.86
N ASN A 175 -24.19 12.59 7.16
CA ASN A 175 -24.99 13.38 8.07
C ASN A 175 -24.79 14.88 7.81
N ASP A 176 -25.72 15.69 8.25
CA ASP A 176 -25.65 17.16 8.24
C ASP A 176 -25.45 17.80 6.84
N GLY A 177 -26.01 17.16 5.80
CA GLY A 177 -25.93 17.67 4.42
C GLY A 177 -24.58 17.48 3.75
N TYR A 178 -23.76 16.57 4.24
CA TYR A 178 -22.53 16.17 3.59
C TYR A 178 -22.83 15.33 2.34
N ASN A 179 -22.38 15.79 1.17
CA ASN A 179 -22.53 15.12 -0.13
C ASN A 179 -21.17 14.85 -0.74
#